data_ed908b5be1070d809c1877ac02d05ccb
#
_entry.id   ed908b5be1070d809c1877ac02d05ccb
#
_cell.length_a   1.000
_cell.length_b   1.000
_cell.length_c   1.000
_cell.angle_alpha   90.00
_cell.angle_beta   90.00
_cell.angle_gamma   90.00
#
_symmetry.space_group_name_H-M   'P 1'
#
loop_
_entity.id
_entity.type
_entity.pdbx_description
1 polymer ?
#
loop_
_entity_poly.entity_id
_entity_poly.type
_entity_poly.pdbx_seq_one_letter_code
_entity_poly.pdbx_strand_id
1 'polypeptide(L)'
;VQIEDSLYAATYDAFKQGRYSEVAGNTRISESRFPMGANRDKFLFIGGLGKLNNGDPTGCVNDMKEVVKKYPSSRISEMAGMIVNGVQAGKKLRGGKFDLDDIWNYRANVMNDSDSIQQAKFSSERDIDFKFLLVYHPDSLKENKLLFELARFNFTNFLVRNFEIEVEDLNGLHQMQVSGFRSFDEAYQYARQLFASKLVVQQMGK
;
A
#
# COMPACT_ATOMS: atom_id res chain seq x y z
N VAL A 1 25.69 -0.34 8.57
CA VAL A 1 24.74 0.76 8.31
C VAL A 1 24.91 1.22 6.86
N GLN A 2 26.06 1.76 6.44
CA GLN A 2 26.22 2.32 5.08
C GLN A 2 25.97 1.32 3.93
N ILE A 3 26.33 0.04 4.10
CA ILE A 3 26.15 -0.98 3.03
C ILE A 3 24.68 -1.35 2.89
N GLU A 4 23.95 -1.48 3.99
CA GLU A 4 22.50 -1.73 3.96
C GLU A 4 21.74 -0.54 3.36
N ASP A 5 22.11 0.69 3.75
CA ASP A 5 21.49 1.90 3.22
C ASP A 5 21.70 2.04 1.70
N SER A 6 22.91 1.73 1.22
CA SER A 6 23.22 1.72 -0.20
C SER A 6 22.42 0.65 -0.96
N LEU A 7 22.29 -0.55 -0.38
CA LEU A 7 21.49 -1.62 -0.94
C LEU A 7 20.00 -1.20 -0.99
N TYR A 8 19.50 -0.57 0.07
CA TYR A 8 18.13 -0.08 0.09
C TYR A 8 17.89 1.02 -0.94
N ALA A 9 18.78 1.99 -1.06
CA ALA A 9 18.69 3.06 -2.06
C ALA A 9 18.61 2.49 -3.48
N ALA A 10 19.51 1.55 -3.83
CA ALA A 10 19.48 0.88 -5.13
C ALA A 10 18.19 0.09 -5.36
N THR A 11 17.70 -0.60 -4.32
CA THR A 11 16.44 -1.37 -4.38
C THR A 11 15.23 -0.44 -4.56
N TYR A 12 15.22 0.68 -3.87
CA TYR A 12 14.15 1.68 -4.00
C TYR A 12 14.14 2.32 -5.41
N ASP A 13 15.31 2.61 -5.97
CA ASP A 13 15.41 3.12 -7.34
C ASP A 13 14.96 2.07 -8.37
N ALA A 14 15.35 0.81 -8.19
CA ALA A 14 14.85 -0.29 -9.00
C ALA A 14 13.32 -0.44 -8.91
N PHE A 15 12.78 -0.31 -7.71
CA PHE A 15 11.34 -0.37 -7.45
C PHE A 15 10.58 0.77 -8.15
N LYS A 16 11.08 2.01 -8.05
CA LYS A 16 10.49 3.17 -8.77
C LYS A 16 10.48 2.98 -10.29
N GLN A 17 11.49 2.33 -10.83
CA GLN A 17 11.67 2.10 -12.26
C GLN A 17 10.97 0.83 -12.77
N GLY A 18 10.31 0.06 -11.89
CA GLY A 18 9.63 -1.17 -12.25
C GLY A 18 10.56 -2.36 -12.51
N ARG A 19 11.84 -2.30 -12.07
CA ARG A 19 12.83 -3.38 -12.19
C ARG A 19 12.66 -4.42 -11.07
N TYR A 20 11.52 -5.13 -11.07
CA TYR A 20 11.09 -5.97 -9.96
C TYR A 20 11.95 -7.21 -9.73
N SER A 21 12.61 -7.75 -10.76
CA SER A 21 13.55 -8.86 -10.60
C SER A 21 14.78 -8.46 -9.79
N GLU A 22 15.27 -7.24 -9.98
CA GLU A 22 16.36 -6.65 -9.19
C GLU A 22 15.92 -6.41 -7.75
N VAL A 23 14.70 -5.87 -7.55
CA VAL A 23 14.10 -5.73 -6.22
C VAL A 23 14.06 -7.07 -5.49
N ALA A 24 13.59 -8.14 -6.14
CA ALA A 24 13.51 -9.46 -5.53
C ALA A 24 14.91 -10.00 -5.16
N GLY A 25 15.92 -9.79 -6.00
CA GLY A 25 17.31 -10.16 -5.72
C GLY A 25 17.86 -9.43 -4.49
N ASN A 26 17.70 -8.12 -4.47
CA ASN A 26 18.19 -7.27 -3.37
C ASN A 26 17.46 -7.54 -2.05
N THR A 27 16.17 -7.87 -2.09
CA THR A 27 15.40 -8.26 -0.89
C THR A 27 15.94 -9.54 -0.27
N ARG A 28 16.34 -10.54 -1.07
CA ARG A 28 16.99 -11.76 -0.58
C ARG A 28 18.37 -11.47 0.02
N ILE A 29 19.13 -10.56 -0.58
CA ILE A 29 20.43 -10.13 -0.01
C ILE A 29 20.19 -9.46 1.34
N SER A 30 19.20 -8.58 1.47
CA SER A 30 18.84 -7.96 2.75
C SER A 30 18.48 -9.00 3.80
N GLU A 31 17.67 -10.00 3.45
CA GLU A 31 17.25 -11.06 4.35
C GLU A 31 18.44 -11.87 4.89
N SER A 32 19.38 -12.23 4.01
CA SER A 32 20.53 -13.06 4.38
C SER A 32 21.64 -12.30 5.11
N ARG A 33 21.89 -11.05 4.72
CA ARG A 33 23.04 -10.27 5.23
C ARG A 33 22.67 -9.29 6.34
N PHE A 34 21.42 -8.81 6.36
CA PHE A 34 20.95 -7.78 7.29
C PHE A 34 19.61 -8.15 7.94
N PRO A 35 19.46 -9.34 8.56
CA PRO A 35 18.17 -9.80 9.09
C PRO A 35 17.61 -8.90 10.20
N MET A 36 18.47 -8.14 10.87
CA MET A 36 18.12 -7.17 11.92
C MET A 36 18.47 -5.73 11.50
N GLY A 37 18.58 -5.48 10.21
CA GLY A 37 18.95 -4.18 9.67
C GLY A 37 17.90 -3.10 9.90
N ALA A 38 18.32 -1.85 9.89
CA ALA A 38 17.46 -0.68 10.11
C ALA A 38 16.42 -0.46 9.00
N ASN A 39 16.65 -1.04 7.82
CA ASN A 39 15.72 -0.96 6.67
C ASN A 39 14.93 -2.26 6.44
N ARG A 40 14.96 -3.19 7.39
CA ARG A 40 14.33 -4.52 7.19
C ARG A 40 12.82 -4.44 6.96
N ASP A 41 12.14 -3.55 7.64
CA ASP A 41 10.71 -3.26 7.44
C ASP A 41 10.41 -2.81 6.00
N LYS A 42 11.25 -1.95 5.46
CA LYS A 42 11.12 -1.43 4.09
C LYS A 42 11.39 -2.52 3.04
N PHE A 43 12.39 -3.37 3.26
CA PHE A 43 12.67 -4.50 2.38
C PHE A 43 11.54 -5.53 2.39
N LEU A 44 10.97 -5.84 3.55
CA LEU A 44 9.78 -6.70 3.67
C LEU A 44 8.60 -6.12 2.89
N PHE A 45 8.36 -4.83 3.03
CA PHE A 45 7.27 -4.16 2.33
C PHE A 45 7.45 -4.20 0.80
N ILE A 46 8.61 -3.79 0.30
CA ILE A 46 8.92 -3.80 -1.14
C ILE A 46 8.92 -5.24 -1.68
N GLY A 47 9.48 -6.17 -0.94
CA GLY A 47 9.49 -7.59 -1.31
C GLY A 47 8.09 -8.20 -1.38
N GLY A 48 7.23 -7.86 -0.41
CA GLY A 48 5.83 -8.26 -0.38
C GLY A 48 5.05 -7.73 -1.57
N LEU A 49 5.23 -6.45 -1.93
CA LEU A 49 4.64 -5.88 -3.14
C LEU A 49 5.15 -6.58 -4.40
N GLY A 50 6.42 -6.94 -4.45
CA GLY A 50 6.99 -7.74 -5.55
C GLY A 50 6.32 -9.10 -5.70
N LYS A 51 6.01 -9.79 -4.60
CA LYS A 51 5.24 -11.04 -4.60
C LYS A 51 3.84 -10.85 -5.16
N LEU A 52 3.14 -9.77 -4.76
CA LEU A 52 1.83 -9.44 -5.30
C LEU A 52 1.88 -9.23 -6.83
N ASN A 53 2.88 -8.52 -7.33
CA ASN A 53 3.09 -8.31 -8.75
C ASN A 53 3.34 -9.62 -9.52
N ASN A 54 4.01 -10.59 -8.88
CA ASN A 54 4.30 -11.89 -9.46
C ASN A 54 3.15 -12.91 -9.31
N GLY A 55 2.00 -12.49 -8.79
CA GLY A 55 0.81 -13.33 -8.64
C GLY A 55 0.82 -14.19 -7.38
N ASP A 56 1.59 -13.82 -6.36
CA ASP A 56 1.61 -14.44 -5.03
C ASP A 56 1.01 -13.47 -3.97
N PRO A 57 -0.32 -13.30 -3.94
CA PRO A 57 -0.97 -12.44 -2.97
C PRO A 57 -0.88 -12.98 -1.54
N THR A 58 -0.79 -14.28 -1.36
CA THR A 58 -0.63 -14.89 -0.03
C THR A 58 0.74 -14.55 0.57
N GLY A 59 1.81 -14.66 -0.20
CA GLY A 59 3.14 -14.25 0.22
C GLY A 59 3.22 -12.76 0.53
N CYS A 60 2.56 -11.92 -0.28
CA CYS A 60 2.45 -10.49 -0.01
C CYS A 60 1.77 -10.22 1.35
N VAL A 61 0.61 -10.81 1.60
CA VAL A 61 -0.12 -10.65 2.87
C VAL A 61 0.73 -11.11 4.06
N ASN A 62 1.45 -12.22 3.93
CA ASN A 62 2.32 -12.71 5.00
C ASN A 62 3.45 -11.73 5.32
N ASP A 63 4.12 -11.20 4.31
CA ASP A 63 5.19 -10.18 4.49
C ASP A 63 4.64 -8.90 5.12
N MET A 64 3.46 -8.44 4.68
CA MET A 64 2.82 -7.24 5.24
C MET A 64 2.39 -7.44 6.71
N LYS A 65 1.86 -8.62 7.06
CA LYS A 65 1.57 -8.99 8.45
C LYS A 65 2.84 -9.04 9.31
N GLU A 66 3.94 -9.50 8.75
CA GLU A 66 5.23 -9.48 9.44
C GLU A 66 5.70 -8.05 9.72
N VAL A 67 5.55 -7.13 8.76
CA VAL A 67 5.86 -5.71 8.98
C VAL A 67 5.01 -5.13 10.12
N VAL A 68 3.70 -5.33 10.10
CA VAL A 68 2.79 -4.83 11.14
C VAL A 68 3.13 -5.41 12.51
N LYS A 69 3.46 -6.70 12.57
CA LYS A 69 3.76 -7.41 13.83
C LYS A 69 5.12 -7.04 14.42
N LYS A 70 6.17 -7.01 13.58
CA LYS A 70 7.55 -6.81 14.06
C LYS A 70 7.96 -5.34 14.17
N TYR A 71 7.34 -4.48 13.34
CA TYR A 71 7.70 -3.06 13.23
C TYR A 71 6.48 -2.14 13.38
N PRO A 72 5.69 -2.27 14.47
CA PRO A 72 4.42 -1.57 14.62
C PRO A 72 4.56 -0.04 14.65
N SER A 73 5.69 0.48 15.09
CA SER A 73 6.00 1.91 15.11
C SER A 73 6.58 2.44 13.80
N SER A 74 6.85 1.58 12.83
CA SER A 74 7.28 2.00 11.51
C SER A 74 6.13 2.68 10.75
N ARG A 75 6.45 3.77 10.05
CA ARG A 75 5.50 4.41 9.13
C ARG A 75 5.00 3.47 8.03
N ILE A 76 5.78 2.45 7.70
CA ILE A 76 5.45 1.44 6.70
C ILE A 76 4.42 0.45 7.24
N SER A 77 4.34 0.24 8.55
CA SER A 77 3.35 -0.66 9.16
C SER A 77 1.92 -0.29 8.80
N GLU A 78 1.64 0.99 8.71
CA GLU A 78 0.34 1.52 8.30
C GLU A 78 -0.01 1.13 6.87
N MET A 79 0.92 1.40 5.96
CA MET A 79 0.77 1.03 4.55
C MET A 79 0.66 -0.48 4.38
N ALA A 80 1.44 -1.25 5.14
CA ALA A 80 1.38 -2.71 5.12
C ALA A 80 -0.01 -3.24 5.53
N GLY A 81 -0.60 -2.66 6.59
CA GLY A 81 -1.97 -2.99 7.01
C GLY A 81 -3.01 -2.71 5.91
N MET A 82 -2.88 -1.59 5.21
CA MET A 82 -3.76 -1.26 4.08
C MET A 82 -3.64 -2.25 2.92
N ILE A 83 -2.42 -2.71 2.63
CA ILE A 83 -2.20 -3.73 1.59
C ILE A 83 -2.84 -5.06 1.99
N VAL A 84 -2.73 -5.45 3.27
CA VAL A 84 -3.44 -6.64 3.78
C VAL A 84 -4.93 -6.52 3.53
N ASN A 85 -5.52 -5.39 3.89
CA ASN A 85 -6.95 -5.12 3.67
C ASN A 85 -7.31 -5.16 2.19
N GLY A 86 -6.60 -4.43 1.35
CA GLY A 86 -6.87 -4.35 -0.08
C GLY A 86 -6.77 -5.70 -0.78
N VAL A 87 -5.71 -6.46 -0.53
CA VAL A 87 -5.51 -7.81 -1.13
C VAL A 87 -6.58 -8.78 -0.63
N GLN A 88 -6.92 -8.72 0.66
CA GLN A 88 -7.92 -9.61 1.23
C GLN A 88 -9.34 -9.23 0.80
N ALA A 89 -9.68 -7.95 0.70
CA ALA A 89 -10.96 -7.49 0.17
C ALA A 89 -11.16 -8.00 -1.26
N GLY A 90 -10.18 -7.82 -2.16
CA GLY A 90 -10.22 -8.34 -3.52
C GLY A 90 -10.44 -9.85 -3.62
N LYS A 91 -9.98 -10.64 -2.63
CA LYS A 91 -10.22 -12.09 -2.56
C LYS A 91 -11.62 -12.44 -2.03
N LYS A 92 -12.22 -11.59 -1.20
CA LYS A 92 -13.43 -11.90 -0.42
C LYS A 92 -14.70 -11.23 -0.87
N LEU A 93 -14.67 -10.42 -1.89
CA LEU A 93 -15.89 -9.97 -2.56
C LEU A 93 -16.77 -11.15 -3.02
N ARG A 94 -16.28 -12.38 -2.84
CA ARG A 94 -17.00 -13.64 -3.10
C ARG A 94 -17.69 -14.26 -1.88
N GLY A 95 -17.78 -13.58 -0.74
CA GLY A 95 -18.62 -14.06 0.36
C GLY A 95 -17.98 -14.13 1.75
N GLY A 96 -17.97 -13.05 2.50
CA GLY A 96 -17.75 -13.06 3.94
C GLY A 96 -16.89 -11.92 4.49
N LYS A 97 -17.27 -11.43 5.67
CA LYS A 97 -16.55 -10.43 6.44
C LYS A 97 -15.18 -10.95 6.89
N PHE A 98 -14.17 -10.08 6.87
CA PHE A 98 -12.83 -10.36 7.38
C PHE A 98 -12.66 -9.91 8.80
N ASP A 99 -12.09 -10.82 9.58
CA ASP A 99 -11.60 -10.50 10.91
C ASP A 99 -10.12 -10.08 10.79
N LEU A 100 -9.92 -8.78 10.63
CA LEU A 100 -8.62 -8.11 10.74
C LEU A 100 -8.53 -7.36 12.06
N ASP A 101 -9.54 -7.52 12.92
CA ASP A 101 -9.67 -6.80 14.17
C ASP A 101 -8.42 -6.96 15.06
N ASP A 102 -7.76 -8.12 15.02
CA ASP A 102 -6.54 -8.34 15.80
C ASP A 102 -5.36 -7.47 15.35
N ILE A 103 -5.18 -7.25 14.05
CA ILE A 103 -4.08 -6.43 13.52
C ILE A 103 -4.36 -4.95 13.73
N TRP A 104 -5.60 -4.52 13.52
CA TRP A 104 -6.01 -3.14 13.69
C TRP A 104 -6.13 -2.74 15.15
N ASN A 105 -6.63 -3.61 16.01
CA ASN A 105 -6.69 -3.39 17.44
C ASN A 105 -5.30 -3.31 18.06
N TYR A 106 -4.36 -4.15 17.62
CA TYR A 106 -2.97 -4.05 18.05
C TYR A 106 -2.34 -2.70 17.67
N ARG A 107 -2.60 -2.24 16.46
CA ARG A 107 -2.12 -0.94 15.97
C ARG A 107 -2.80 0.25 16.66
N ALA A 108 -4.13 0.22 16.82
CA ALA A 108 -4.89 1.28 17.49
C ALA A 108 -4.39 1.49 18.93
N ASN A 109 -3.99 0.42 19.61
CA ASN A 109 -3.44 0.49 20.97
C ASN A 109 -2.02 1.10 21.02
N VAL A 110 -1.23 0.95 19.93
CA VAL A 110 0.14 1.53 19.85
C VAL A 110 0.12 3.00 19.40
N MET A 111 -0.89 3.42 18.61
CA MET A 111 -0.97 4.78 18.06
C MET A 111 -1.71 5.79 18.94
N ASN A 112 -2.47 5.34 19.91
CA ASN A 112 -3.23 6.25 20.80
C ASN A 112 -2.36 7.13 21.70
N ASP A 113 -1.04 6.89 21.77
CA ASP A 113 -0.13 7.68 22.64
C ASP A 113 0.59 8.85 21.97
N SER A 114 0.55 8.99 20.64
CA SER A 114 1.40 10.03 19.99
C SER A 114 0.72 11.01 19.05
N ASP A 115 -0.51 10.80 18.59
CA ASP A 115 -1.11 11.61 17.52
C ASP A 115 -2.28 12.53 17.93
N SER A 116 -2.60 12.64 19.20
CA SER A 116 -3.72 13.47 19.68
C SER A 116 -3.49 14.99 19.59
N ILE A 117 -2.32 15.46 19.17
CA ILE A 117 -1.97 16.90 19.25
C ILE A 117 -2.13 17.65 17.91
N GLN A 118 -2.29 17.00 16.77
CA GLN A 118 -2.36 17.70 15.46
C GLN A 118 -3.74 17.78 14.79
N GLN A 119 -4.81 17.31 15.43
CA GLN A 119 -6.15 17.30 14.82
C GLN A 119 -6.98 18.60 15.01
N ALA A 120 -6.45 19.64 15.62
CA ALA A 120 -7.27 20.75 16.13
C ALA A 120 -7.39 21.98 15.25
N LYS A 121 -7.04 21.99 13.97
CA LYS A 121 -7.22 23.19 13.11
C LYS A 121 -7.63 22.84 11.69
N PHE A 122 -8.96 22.64 11.47
CA PHE A 122 -9.44 22.46 10.10
C PHE A 122 -10.86 22.98 9.90
N SER A 123 -11.08 23.58 8.72
CA SER A 123 -12.32 24.26 8.34
C SER A 123 -13.54 23.34 8.19
N SER A 124 -14.73 23.95 8.12
CA SER A 124 -16.05 23.31 8.02
C SER A 124 -16.26 22.38 6.81
N GLU A 125 -15.33 22.36 5.88
CA GLU A 125 -15.35 21.44 4.70
C GLU A 125 -14.85 20.01 5.03
N ARG A 126 -14.65 19.70 6.30
CA ARG A 126 -14.02 18.47 6.79
C ARG A 126 -14.92 17.29 6.99
N ASP A 127 -16.19 17.48 7.05
CA ASP A 127 -17.17 16.41 7.25
C ASP A 127 -17.52 15.69 5.93
N ILE A 128 -16.78 15.97 4.84
CA ILE A 128 -16.96 15.33 3.54
C ILE A 128 -15.73 14.51 3.22
N ASP A 129 -15.88 13.20 3.22
CA ASP A 129 -14.86 12.26 2.78
C ASP A 129 -14.72 12.32 1.25
N PHE A 130 -13.61 12.84 0.77
CA PHE A 130 -13.26 12.79 -0.64
C PHE A 130 -12.59 11.47 -0.96
N LYS A 131 -13.07 10.80 -2.00
CA LYS A 131 -12.52 9.53 -2.47
C LYS A 131 -12.19 9.61 -3.95
N PHE A 132 -11.10 8.97 -4.34
CA PHE A 132 -10.83 8.64 -5.74
C PHE A 132 -11.45 7.28 -6.03
N LEU A 133 -12.30 7.20 -7.05
CA LEU A 133 -13.01 5.98 -7.42
C LEU A 133 -12.59 5.53 -8.82
N LEU A 134 -12.27 4.25 -8.96
CA LEU A 134 -12.05 3.58 -10.22
C LEU A 134 -13.01 2.39 -10.33
N VAL A 135 -13.94 2.46 -11.28
CA VAL A 135 -14.93 1.40 -11.54
C VAL A 135 -14.52 0.64 -12.80
N TYR A 136 -14.51 -0.68 -12.74
CA TYR A 136 -14.07 -1.54 -13.83
C TYR A 136 -14.76 -2.91 -13.79
N HIS A 137 -14.75 -3.59 -14.92
CA HIS A 137 -15.14 -4.99 -14.99
C HIS A 137 -14.01 -5.86 -14.42
N PRO A 138 -14.29 -6.82 -13.53
CA PRO A 138 -13.23 -7.64 -12.91
C PRO A 138 -12.39 -8.42 -13.94
N ASP A 139 -12.97 -8.77 -15.08
CA ASP A 139 -12.29 -9.46 -16.16
C ASP A 139 -11.51 -8.54 -17.12
N SER A 140 -11.70 -7.22 -17.02
CA SER A 140 -11.10 -6.23 -17.94
C SER A 140 -9.66 -5.87 -17.59
N LEU A 141 -9.22 -6.13 -16.36
CA LEU A 141 -7.88 -5.82 -15.88
C LEU A 141 -7.40 -6.84 -14.83
N LYS A 142 -6.09 -6.83 -14.59
CA LYS A 142 -5.48 -7.65 -13.54
C LYS A 142 -5.51 -6.88 -12.22
N GLU A 143 -6.55 -7.06 -11.42
CA GLU A 143 -6.81 -6.31 -10.18
C GLU A 143 -5.61 -6.29 -9.22
N ASN A 144 -4.95 -7.43 -8.99
CA ASN A 144 -3.76 -7.49 -8.14
C ASN A 144 -2.59 -6.65 -8.69
N LYS A 145 -2.46 -6.54 -10.01
CA LYS A 145 -1.43 -5.67 -10.61
C LYS A 145 -1.79 -4.20 -10.49
N LEU A 146 -3.05 -3.86 -10.67
CA LEU A 146 -3.52 -2.49 -10.44
C LEU A 146 -3.33 -2.08 -8.98
N LEU A 147 -3.74 -2.93 -8.04
CA LEU A 147 -3.53 -2.71 -6.61
C LEU A 147 -2.05 -2.53 -6.26
N PHE A 148 -1.18 -3.38 -6.83
CA PHE A 148 0.26 -3.24 -6.69
C PHE A 148 0.76 -1.88 -7.18
N GLU A 149 0.36 -1.44 -8.37
CA GLU A 149 0.82 -0.17 -8.95
C GLU A 149 0.29 1.04 -8.17
N LEU A 150 -0.94 0.98 -7.65
CA LEU A 150 -1.47 2.01 -6.76
C LEU A 150 -0.69 2.08 -5.44
N ALA A 151 -0.43 0.93 -4.82
CA ALA A 151 0.36 0.88 -3.59
C ALA A 151 1.79 1.39 -3.82
N ARG A 152 2.41 1.00 -4.93
CA ARG A 152 3.73 1.48 -5.33
C ARG A 152 3.72 3.00 -5.56
N PHE A 153 2.73 3.50 -6.28
CA PHE A 153 2.56 4.93 -6.54
C PHE A 153 2.41 5.72 -5.23
N ASN A 154 1.53 5.25 -4.33
CA ASN A 154 1.34 5.89 -3.03
C ASN A 154 2.64 5.87 -2.20
N PHE A 155 3.32 4.74 -2.14
CA PHE A 155 4.58 4.61 -1.42
C PHE A 155 5.68 5.52 -1.95
N THR A 156 5.78 5.66 -3.28
CA THR A 156 6.85 6.44 -3.90
C THR A 156 6.60 7.95 -3.91
N ASN A 157 5.32 8.38 -3.86
CA ASN A 157 4.98 9.79 -4.01
C ASN A 157 4.41 10.41 -2.71
N PHE A 158 3.87 9.60 -1.78
CA PHE A 158 3.14 10.09 -0.62
C PHE A 158 3.57 9.41 0.69
N LEU A 159 4.88 9.35 0.96
CA LEU A 159 5.44 8.70 2.16
C LEU A 159 4.90 9.24 3.50
N VAL A 160 4.40 10.45 3.51
CA VAL A 160 3.89 11.14 4.71
C VAL A 160 2.37 11.00 4.84
N ARG A 161 1.71 10.46 3.80
CA ARG A 161 0.25 10.35 3.73
C ARG A 161 -0.18 8.89 3.66
N ASN A 162 -1.17 8.57 4.46
CA ASN A 162 -1.79 7.25 4.49
C ASN A 162 -3.12 7.33 3.74
N PHE A 163 -3.13 6.80 2.53
CA PHE A 163 -4.35 6.60 1.78
C PHE A 163 -4.82 5.16 1.97
N GLU A 164 -6.10 4.99 2.24
CA GLU A 164 -6.74 3.67 2.28
C GLU A 164 -7.14 3.25 0.89
N ILE A 165 -6.92 1.97 0.56
CA ILE A 165 -7.34 1.37 -0.70
C ILE A 165 -8.32 0.25 -0.37
N GLU A 166 -9.53 0.36 -0.88
CA GLU A 166 -10.59 -0.65 -0.73
C GLU A 166 -11.11 -1.06 -2.08
N VAL A 167 -11.60 -2.29 -2.19
CA VAL A 167 -12.26 -2.80 -3.39
C VAL A 167 -13.64 -3.32 -3.00
N GLU A 168 -14.67 -2.82 -3.67
CA GLU A 168 -16.05 -3.24 -3.47
C GLU A 168 -16.63 -3.87 -4.74
N ASP A 169 -17.51 -4.87 -4.59
CA ASP A 169 -18.31 -5.39 -5.68
C ASP A 169 -19.62 -4.60 -5.78
N LEU A 170 -19.85 -4.02 -6.94
CA LEU A 170 -21.08 -3.28 -7.29
C LEU A 170 -21.81 -4.02 -8.41
N ASN A 171 -22.57 -5.05 -8.06
CA ASN A 171 -23.41 -5.79 -9.02
C ASN A 171 -22.63 -6.34 -10.24
N GLY A 172 -21.45 -6.91 -9.99
CA GLY A 172 -20.61 -7.50 -11.02
C GLY A 172 -19.57 -6.55 -11.63
N LEU A 173 -19.56 -5.29 -11.21
CA LEU A 173 -18.45 -4.37 -11.42
C LEU A 173 -17.64 -4.27 -10.13
N HIS A 174 -16.34 -4.10 -10.24
CA HIS A 174 -15.49 -3.76 -9.09
C HIS A 174 -15.27 -2.26 -9.02
N GLN A 175 -15.30 -1.73 -7.81
CA GLN A 175 -14.94 -0.35 -7.51
C GLN A 175 -13.74 -0.35 -6.58
N MET A 176 -12.60 0.12 -7.08
CA MET A 176 -11.44 0.42 -6.25
C MET A 176 -11.51 1.87 -5.81
N GLN A 177 -11.48 2.10 -4.50
CA GLN A 177 -11.56 3.43 -3.91
C GLN A 177 -10.32 3.73 -3.11
N VAL A 178 -9.80 4.94 -3.27
CA VAL A 178 -8.73 5.49 -2.46
C VAL A 178 -9.32 6.62 -1.62
N SER A 179 -9.17 6.53 -0.30
CA SER A 179 -9.67 7.51 0.67
C SER A 179 -8.54 8.07 1.53
N GLY A 180 -8.87 9.06 2.38
CA GLY A 180 -7.90 9.75 3.23
C GLY A 180 -7.49 11.12 2.71
N PHE A 181 -8.20 11.67 1.72
CA PHE A 181 -7.99 13.03 1.22
C PHE A 181 -8.63 14.07 2.15
N ARG A 182 -7.93 15.19 2.34
CA ARG A 182 -8.38 16.30 3.19
C ARG A 182 -9.29 17.30 2.48
N SER A 183 -9.25 17.32 1.14
CA SER A 183 -10.01 18.25 0.31
C SER A 183 -10.23 17.66 -1.08
N PHE A 184 -11.17 18.26 -1.80
CA PHE A 184 -11.37 17.96 -3.23
C PHE A 184 -10.09 18.22 -4.04
N ASP A 185 -9.39 19.33 -3.79
CA ASP A 185 -8.17 19.68 -4.52
C ASP A 185 -7.09 18.63 -4.32
N GLU A 186 -6.94 18.07 -3.12
CA GLU A 186 -5.99 17.01 -2.85
C GLU A 186 -6.34 15.74 -3.62
N ALA A 187 -7.60 15.32 -3.61
CA ALA A 187 -8.08 14.17 -4.38
C ALA A 187 -7.91 14.38 -5.89
N TYR A 188 -8.18 15.58 -6.38
CA TYR A 188 -8.01 15.95 -7.78
C TYR A 188 -6.54 15.94 -8.21
N GLN A 189 -5.64 16.49 -7.40
CA GLN A 189 -4.19 16.45 -7.66
C GLN A 189 -3.65 15.03 -7.63
N TYR A 190 -4.12 14.20 -6.70
CA TYR A 190 -3.80 12.78 -6.66
C TYR A 190 -4.21 12.09 -7.97
N ALA A 191 -5.44 12.28 -8.43
CA ALA A 191 -5.94 11.72 -9.66
C ALA A 191 -5.09 12.15 -10.87
N ARG A 192 -4.76 13.45 -10.97
CA ARG A 192 -3.91 13.97 -12.05
C ARG A 192 -2.52 13.31 -12.08
N GLN A 193 -1.89 13.19 -10.93
CA GLN A 193 -0.56 12.56 -10.82
C GLN A 193 -0.65 11.04 -11.12
N LEU A 194 -1.71 10.38 -10.65
CA LEU A 194 -1.95 8.97 -10.91
C LEU A 194 -2.09 8.68 -12.42
N PHE A 195 -2.91 9.46 -13.12
CA PHE A 195 -3.09 9.32 -14.57
C PHE A 195 -1.86 9.75 -15.39
N ALA A 196 -0.97 10.53 -14.83
CA ALA A 196 0.34 10.81 -15.44
C ALA A 196 1.34 9.65 -15.29
N SER A 197 1.10 8.71 -14.37
CA SER A 197 1.93 7.53 -14.16
C SER A 197 1.67 6.47 -15.24
N LYS A 198 2.61 6.30 -16.15
CA LYS A 198 2.50 5.28 -17.22
C LYS A 198 2.30 3.88 -16.69
N LEU A 199 2.96 3.52 -15.57
CA LEU A 199 2.88 2.19 -14.98
C LEU A 199 1.48 1.91 -14.42
N VAL A 200 0.84 2.90 -13.80
CA VAL A 200 -0.53 2.78 -13.30
C VAL A 200 -1.51 2.68 -14.47
N VAL A 201 -1.41 3.59 -15.44
CA VAL A 201 -2.33 3.64 -16.60
C VAL A 201 -2.29 2.35 -17.41
N GLN A 202 -1.12 1.72 -17.55
CA GLN A 202 -0.99 0.42 -18.22
C GLN A 202 -1.79 -0.70 -17.54
N GLN A 203 -2.03 -0.61 -16.23
CA GLN A 203 -2.81 -1.61 -15.49
C GLN A 203 -4.32 -1.32 -15.50
N MET A 204 -4.73 -0.11 -15.88
CA MET A 204 -6.16 0.28 -15.96
C MET A 204 -6.86 -0.28 -17.20
N GLY A 205 -6.13 -0.94 -18.09
CA GLY A 205 -6.68 -1.46 -19.35
C GLY A 205 -6.85 -0.37 -20.42
N LYS A 206 -6.61 -0.72 -21.66
CA LYS A 206 -7.01 0.09 -22.82
C LYS A 206 -8.28 -0.50 -23.41
#